data_3a153ade68eb084edeb532b44bb0aa8b
#
_entry.id   3a153ade68eb084edeb532b44bb0aa8b
#
_cell.length_a   1.000
_cell.length_b   1.000
_cell.length_c   1.000
_cell.angle_alpha   90.00
_cell.angle_beta   90.00
_cell.angle_gamma   90.00
#
_symmetry.space_group_name_H-M   'P 1'
#
loop_
_entity.id
_entity.type
_entity.pdbx_description
1 polymer ?
#
loop_
_entity_poly.entity_id
_entity_poly.type
_entity_poly.pdbx_seq_one_letter_code
_entity_poly.pdbx_strand_id
1 'polypeptide(L)'
;NPYFGFGLIDARLATLIAKQWRTLPPFQQCVYDVIPRHISPRFIAPGEKSVISFYANGCRNKPNELSFIEHVEVVLTIRTAFRGDLKLTLVSPMKTNSTLLHYRSKDASNTPLKNWPFMTTHFWGENPRGKWILEISCRNRRLK
;
A
#
# COMPACT_ATOMS: atom_id res chain seq x y z
N ASN A 1 7.27 0.36 13.24
CA ASN A 1 5.96 0.34 13.91
C ASN A 1 5.03 1.39 13.29
N PRO A 2 3.80 1.02 12.83
CA PRO A 2 2.88 1.94 12.14
C PRO A 2 2.46 3.18 12.97
N TYR A 3 2.56 3.12 14.30
CA TYR A 3 2.16 4.21 15.19
C TYR A 3 3.30 5.15 15.54
N PHE A 4 4.53 4.63 15.62
CA PHE A 4 5.69 5.39 16.12
C PHE A 4 6.84 5.45 15.12
N GLY A 5 6.69 4.89 13.92
CA GLY A 5 7.75 4.78 12.93
C GLY A 5 8.95 4.03 13.48
N PHE A 6 10.12 4.65 13.41
CA PHE A 6 11.38 4.11 13.96
C PHE A 6 11.68 4.55 15.39
N GLY A 7 10.74 5.24 16.03
CA GLY A 7 10.85 5.68 17.43
C GLY A 7 11.35 7.11 17.60
N LEU A 8 11.89 7.39 18.77
CA LEU A 8 12.34 8.73 19.16
C LEU A 8 13.67 9.08 18.48
N ILE A 9 13.78 10.30 17.96
CA ILE A 9 15.01 10.81 17.34
C ILE A 9 16.04 11.09 18.42
N ASP A 10 17.24 10.49 18.29
CA ASP A 10 18.45 10.85 19.03
C ASP A 10 19.36 11.69 18.12
N ALA A 11 19.35 13.02 18.35
CA ALA A 11 20.11 13.95 17.51
C ALA A 11 21.63 13.73 17.62
N ARG A 12 22.14 13.35 18.79
CA ARG A 12 23.56 13.05 18.98
C ARG A 12 23.97 11.83 18.17
N LEU A 13 23.21 10.74 18.28
CA LEU A 13 23.48 9.53 17.54
C LEU A 13 23.32 9.75 16.02
N ALA A 14 22.30 10.50 15.60
CA ALA A 14 22.08 10.86 14.20
C ALA A 14 23.28 11.60 13.59
N THR A 15 23.85 12.58 14.31
CA THR A 15 25.04 13.31 13.83
C THR A 15 26.29 12.45 13.78
N LEU A 16 26.47 11.51 14.70
CA LEU A 16 27.58 10.55 14.67
C LEU A 16 27.48 9.61 13.47
N ILE A 17 26.28 9.06 13.21
CA ILE A 17 26.02 8.19 12.06
C ILE A 17 26.21 8.96 10.75
N ALA A 18 25.71 10.22 10.67
CA ALA A 18 25.82 11.04 9.47
C ALA A 18 27.27 11.28 9.00
N LYS A 19 28.24 11.32 9.91
CA LYS A 19 29.68 11.46 9.55
C LYS A 19 30.21 10.30 8.70
N GLN A 20 29.63 9.11 8.83
CA GLN A 20 30.04 7.90 8.13
C GLN A 20 28.95 7.41 7.15
N TRP A 21 27.90 8.22 6.95
CA TRP A 21 26.79 7.85 6.10
C TRP A 21 27.21 7.71 4.64
N ARG A 22 26.87 6.58 4.05
CA ARG A 22 26.99 6.38 2.61
C ARG A 22 25.70 6.76 1.94
N THR A 23 25.80 7.54 0.87
CA THR A 23 24.63 7.91 0.05
C THR A 23 23.91 6.65 -0.44
N LEU A 24 22.59 6.66 -0.36
CA LEU A 24 21.77 5.59 -0.90
C LEU A 24 21.97 5.47 -2.42
N PRO A 25 21.81 4.27 -2.98
CA PRO A 25 21.82 4.10 -4.43
C PRO A 25 20.70 4.92 -5.08
N PRO A 26 20.78 5.20 -6.40
CA PRO A 26 19.72 5.89 -7.12
C PRO A 26 18.35 5.21 -6.89
N PHE A 27 17.30 6.01 -6.81
CA PHE A 27 15.93 5.51 -6.67
C PHE A 27 15.59 4.50 -7.79
N GLN A 28 15.09 3.36 -7.38
CA GLN A 28 14.64 2.31 -8.30
C GLN A 28 13.20 1.93 -8.00
N GLN A 29 12.43 1.64 -9.03
CA GLN A 29 11.04 1.25 -8.92
C GLN A 29 10.79 -0.07 -9.64
N CYS A 30 10.06 -0.98 -8.98
CA CYS A 30 9.60 -2.23 -9.56
C CYS A 30 8.06 -2.21 -9.61
N VAL A 31 7.49 -2.24 -10.82
CA VAL A 31 6.05 -2.09 -11.05
C VAL A 31 5.43 -3.41 -11.48
N TYR A 32 4.24 -3.70 -10.95
CA TYR A 32 3.43 -4.86 -11.29
C TYR A 32 2.03 -4.44 -11.72
N ASP A 33 1.58 -4.87 -12.90
CA ASP A 33 0.18 -4.80 -13.30
C ASP A 33 -0.55 -6.04 -12.76
N VAL A 34 -1.18 -5.90 -11.59
CA VAL A 34 -1.80 -7.02 -10.85
C VAL A 34 -3.18 -7.37 -11.39
N ILE A 35 -3.92 -6.38 -11.92
CA ILE A 35 -5.25 -6.56 -12.49
C ILE A 35 -5.19 -6.12 -13.94
N PRO A 36 -5.62 -6.98 -14.89
CA PRO A 36 -5.70 -6.58 -16.29
C PRO A 36 -6.52 -5.29 -16.45
N ARG A 37 -6.00 -4.33 -17.21
CA ARG A 37 -6.61 -2.97 -17.37
C ARG A 37 -8.05 -3.00 -17.90
N HIS A 38 -8.45 -4.05 -18.60
CA HIS A 38 -9.81 -4.22 -19.12
C HIS A 38 -10.86 -4.63 -18.07
N ILE A 39 -10.42 -4.97 -16.84
CA ILE A 39 -11.32 -5.35 -15.72
C ILE A 39 -11.63 -4.15 -14.81
N SER A 40 -11.03 -2.99 -15.06
CA SER A 40 -11.22 -1.76 -14.29
C SER A 40 -12.21 -0.80 -15.01
N PRO A 41 -13.08 -0.04 -14.28
CA PRO A 41 -13.18 0.09 -12.82
C PRO A 41 -14.08 -0.97 -12.17
N ARG A 42 -13.62 -1.57 -11.08
CA ARG A 42 -14.43 -2.51 -10.32
C ARG A 42 -15.41 -1.77 -9.41
N PHE A 43 -16.69 -2.11 -9.50
CA PHE A 43 -17.68 -1.69 -8.52
C PHE A 43 -17.63 -2.63 -7.31
N ILE A 44 -17.54 -2.05 -6.10
CA ILE A 44 -17.58 -2.78 -4.83
C ILE A 44 -18.90 -2.43 -4.15
N ALA A 45 -19.74 -3.45 -3.98
CA ALA A 45 -21.05 -3.27 -3.37
C ALA A 45 -20.97 -3.07 -1.84
N PRO A 46 -21.97 -2.40 -1.22
CA PRO A 46 -22.05 -2.31 0.24
C PRO A 46 -22.10 -3.70 0.87
N GLY A 47 -21.23 -3.96 1.84
CA GLY A 47 -21.05 -5.27 2.50
C GLY A 47 -20.10 -6.22 1.77
N GLU A 48 -19.63 -5.89 0.58
CA GLU A 48 -18.69 -6.73 -0.17
C GLU A 48 -17.28 -6.63 0.40
N LYS A 49 -16.60 -7.80 0.43
CA LYS A 49 -15.16 -7.91 0.65
C LYS A 49 -14.53 -8.59 -0.56
N SER A 50 -13.54 -7.95 -1.15
CA SER A 50 -12.72 -8.49 -2.24
C SER A 50 -11.29 -8.68 -1.78
N VAL A 51 -10.70 -9.82 -2.13
CA VAL A 51 -9.30 -10.15 -1.81
C VAL A 51 -8.57 -10.43 -3.11
N ILE A 52 -7.50 -9.70 -3.35
CA ILE A 52 -6.63 -9.86 -4.52
C ILE A 52 -5.28 -10.31 -4.00
N SER A 53 -4.79 -11.45 -4.48
CA SER A 53 -3.44 -11.90 -4.14
C SER A 53 -2.57 -11.98 -5.39
N PHE A 54 -1.31 -11.60 -5.26
CA PHE A 54 -0.33 -11.65 -6.33
C PHE A 54 1.06 -11.99 -5.79
N TYR A 55 1.95 -12.42 -6.66
CA TYR A 55 3.33 -12.76 -6.31
C TYR A 55 4.27 -11.72 -6.90
N ALA A 56 5.04 -11.05 -6.03
CA ALA A 56 6.10 -10.15 -6.44
C ALA A 56 7.45 -10.86 -6.36
N ASN A 57 8.31 -10.63 -7.34
CA ASN A 57 9.68 -11.17 -7.35
C ASN A 57 10.75 -10.08 -7.14
N GLY A 58 10.35 -8.85 -6.82
CA GLY A 58 11.26 -7.71 -6.63
C GLY A 58 11.99 -7.31 -7.91
N CYS A 59 11.42 -7.54 -9.09
CA CYS A 59 12.07 -7.35 -10.40
C CYS A 59 13.41 -8.10 -10.53
N ARG A 60 13.49 -9.30 -9.94
CA ARG A 60 14.71 -10.12 -9.92
C ARG A 60 15.33 -10.28 -11.31
N ASN A 61 16.65 -10.18 -11.39
CA ASN A 61 17.44 -10.26 -12.62
C ASN A 61 17.16 -9.12 -13.63
N LYS A 62 16.63 -7.96 -13.16
CA LYS A 62 16.46 -6.75 -13.96
C LYS A 62 17.29 -5.61 -13.38
N PRO A 63 17.60 -4.56 -14.18
CA PRO A 63 18.37 -3.41 -13.69
C PRO A 63 17.72 -2.68 -12.51
N ASN A 64 16.41 -2.80 -12.35
CA ASN A 64 15.61 -2.24 -11.26
C ASN A 64 15.23 -3.29 -10.21
N GLU A 65 16.09 -4.28 -9.97
CA GLU A 65 15.89 -5.27 -8.90
C GLU A 65 15.91 -4.61 -7.53
N LEU A 66 14.90 -4.96 -6.70
CA LEU A 66 14.76 -4.47 -5.34
C LEU A 66 15.05 -5.60 -4.34
N SER A 67 15.94 -5.32 -3.38
CA SER A 67 16.21 -6.20 -2.23
C SER A 67 15.43 -5.76 -0.99
N PHE A 68 15.16 -4.46 -0.85
CA PHE A 68 14.45 -3.85 0.26
C PHE A 68 13.46 -2.81 -0.24
N ILE A 69 12.40 -2.61 0.54
CA ILE A 69 11.33 -1.63 0.26
C ILE A 69 11.60 -0.37 1.09
N GLU A 70 11.43 0.80 0.48
CA GLU A 70 11.31 2.07 1.18
C GLU A 70 9.85 2.48 1.31
N HIS A 71 9.09 2.38 0.21
CA HIS A 71 7.66 2.60 0.20
C HIS A 71 6.98 1.72 -0.86
N VAL A 72 5.68 1.54 -0.70
CA VAL A 72 4.83 0.84 -1.66
C VAL A 72 3.71 1.77 -2.07
N GLU A 73 3.47 1.86 -3.38
CA GLU A 73 2.34 2.56 -3.94
C GLU A 73 1.39 1.56 -4.61
N VAL A 74 0.09 1.69 -4.31
CA VAL A 74 -0.98 0.91 -4.93
C VAL A 74 -1.90 1.85 -5.69
N VAL A 75 -1.87 1.79 -7.02
CA VAL A 75 -2.73 2.62 -7.88
C VAL A 75 -4.00 1.85 -8.22
N LEU A 76 -5.15 2.40 -7.85
CA LEU A 76 -6.44 1.74 -8.01
C LEU A 76 -7.49 2.63 -8.68
N THR A 77 -8.40 1.98 -9.44
CA THR A 77 -9.66 2.59 -9.89
C THR A 77 -10.81 1.80 -9.31
N ILE A 78 -11.59 2.42 -8.41
CA ILE A 78 -12.69 1.78 -7.67
C ILE A 78 -13.93 2.68 -7.73
N ARG A 79 -15.10 2.05 -7.92
CA ARG A 79 -16.43 2.67 -7.78
C ARG A 79 -17.18 2.02 -6.63
N THR A 80 -17.93 2.81 -5.90
CA THR A 80 -18.83 2.37 -4.82
C THR A 80 -19.95 3.37 -4.65
N ALA A 81 -21.02 2.99 -3.93
CA ALA A 81 -22.12 3.90 -3.63
C ALA A 81 -21.68 5.10 -2.78
N PHE A 82 -20.82 4.86 -1.79
CA PHE A 82 -20.23 5.91 -0.93
C PHE A 82 -18.75 5.64 -0.72
N ARG A 83 -17.91 6.55 -1.18
CA ARG A 83 -16.46 6.42 -1.14
C ARG A 83 -15.90 6.27 0.28
N GLY A 84 -16.57 6.91 1.26
CA GLY A 84 -16.18 6.83 2.66
C GLY A 84 -16.42 5.47 3.32
N ASP A 85 -17.13 4.55 2.65
CA ASP A 85 -17.37 3.20 3.14
C ASP A 85 -16.32 2.18 2.65
N LEU A 86 -15.33 2.64 1.92
CA LEU A 86 -14.19 1.81 1.52
C LEU A 86 -13.13 1.76 2.61
N LYS A 87 -12.60 0.56 2.83
CA LYS A 87 -11.36 0.29 3.55
C LYS A 87 -10.44 -0.54 2.67
N LEU A 88 -9.18 -0.14 2.60
CA LEU A 88 -8.13 -0.85 1.86
C LEU A 88 -7.04 -1.28 2.83
N THR A 89 -6.65 -2.54 2.78
CA THR A 89 -5.53 -3.07 3.58
C THR A 89 -4.60 -3.86 2.67
N LEU A 90 -3.31 -3.55 2.75
CA LEU A 90 -2.27 -4.29 2.04
C LEU A 90 -1.49 -5.13 3.05
N VAL A 91 -1.26 -6.40 2.73
CA VAL A 91 -0.46 -7.34 3.54
C VAL A 91 0.77 -7.75 2.77
N SER A 92 1.94 -7.57 3.36
CA SER A 92 3.23 -7.95 2.79
C SER A 92 3.51 -9.46 2.89
N PRO A 93 4.51 -9.98 2.17
CA PRO A 93 5.01 -11.34 2.35
C PRO A 93 5.44 -11.66 3.80
N MET A 94 5.94 -10.65 4.52
CA MET A 94 6.34 -10.75 5.94
C MET A 94 5.16 -10.64 6.91
N LYS A 95 3.91 -10.60 6.42
CA LYS A 95 2.68 -10.50 7.20
C LYS A 95 2.46 -9.15 7.89
N THR A 96 3.19 -8.13 7.52
CA THR A 96 2.92 -6.77 7.95
C THR A 96 1.63 -6.28 7.30
N ASN A 97 0.74 -5.71 8.10
CA ASN A 97 -0.53 -5.14 7.64
C ASN A 97 -0.43 -3.61 7.57
N SER A 98 -0.78 -3.04 6.42
CA SER A 98 -0.89 -1.59 6.25
C SER A 98 -2.29 -1.21 5.79
N THR A 99 -3.00 -0.40 6.56
CA THR A 99 -4.28 0.16 6.13
C THR A 99 -4.01 1.39 5.28
N LEU A 100 -4.23 1.25 3.96
CA LEU A 100 -4.04 2.31 2.97
C LEU A 100 -5.18 3.33 2.99
N LEU A 101 -6.39 2.87 3.30
CA LEU A 101 -7.58 3.70 3.38
C LEU A 101 -8.47 3.22 4.52
N HIS A 102 -8.79 4.11 5.45
CA HIS A 102 -9.76 3.85 6.52
C HIS A 102 -11.18 4.24 6.12
N TYR A 103 -12.18 3.70 6.82
CA TYR A 103 -13.56 4.19 6.72
C TYR A 103 -13.65 5.67 7.11
N ARG A 104 -14.37 6.45 6.30
CA ARG A 104 -14.56 7.89 6.49
C ARG A 104 -16.06 8.18 6.50
N SER A 105 -16.68 8.19 7.67
CA SER A 105 -18.15 8.30 7.82
C SER A 105 -18.74 9.58 7.22
N LYS A 106 -17.96 10.66 7.17
CA LYS A 106 -18.38 11.96 6.62
C LYS A 106 -18.18 12.06 5.10
N ASP A 107 -17.49 11.12 4.44
CA ASP A 107 -17.31 11.11 2.99
C ASP A 107 -18.48 10.37 2.33
N ALA A 108 -19.51 11.10 1.95
CA ALA A 108 -20.70 10.58 1.27
C ALA A 108 -20.60 10.65 -0.27
N SER A 109 -19.44 11.00 -0.82
CA SER A 109 -19.24 11.10 -2.26
C SER A 109 -19.34 9.73 -2.95
N ASN A 110 -20.00 9.71 -4.11
CA ASN A 110 -20.06 8.58 -5.04
C ASN A 110 -19.06 8.70 -6.20
N THR A 111 -18.25 9.77 -6.20
CA THR A 111 -17.22 9.97 -7.23
C THR A 111 -16.20 8.83 -7.17
N PRO A 112 -15.90 8.16 -8.30
CA PRO A 112 -14.92 7.10 -8.32
C PRO A 112 -13.54 7.57 -7.89
N LEU A 113 -12.80 6.72 -7.18
CA LEU A 113 -11.36 6.84 -7.08
C LEU A 113 -10.78 6.35 -8.41
N LYS A 114 -10.26 7.25 -9.23
CA LYS A 114 -9.74 6.93 -10.57
C LYS A 114 -8.23 7.09 -10.60
N ASN A 115 -7.52 5.99 -10.89
CA ASN A 115 -6.05 5.94 -10.90
C ASN A 115 -5.47 6.59 -9.63
N TRP A 116 -6.10 6.29 -8.49
CA TRP A 116 -5.73 6.93 -7.22
C TRP A 116 -4.55 6.21 -6.59
N PRO A 117 -3.44 6.91 -6.33
CA PRO A 117 -2.29 6.33 -5.68
C PRO A 117 -2.47 6.30 -4.16
N PHE A 118 -2.31 5.13 -3.57
CA PHE A 118 -2.25 4.92 -2.13
C PHE A 118 -0.84 4.53 -1.75
N MET A 119 -0.14 5.38 -1.03
CA MET A 119 1.25 5.15 -0.63
C MET A 119 1.34 4.76 0.84
N THR A 120 2.27 3.87 1.16
CA THR A 120 2.62 3.48 2.53
C THR A 120 4.10 3.22 2.68
N THR A 121 4.64 3.58 3.86
CA THR A 121 6.01 3.30 4.29
C THR A 121 6.08 2.21 5.36
N HIS A 122 4.96 1.55 5.70
CA HIS A 122 4.89 0.55 6.78
C HIS A 122 5.73 -0.71 6.50
N PHE A 123 6.14 -0.92 5.24
CA PHE A 123 6.95 -2.05 4.81
C PHE A 123 8.44 -1.71 4.66
N TRP A 124 8.86 -0.58 5.23
CA TRP A 124 10.25 -0.11 5.14
C TRP A 124 11.24 -1.18 5.60
N GLY A 125 12.24 -1.48 4.77
CA GLY A 125 13.28 -2.46 5.03
C GLY A 125 12.86 -3.93 4.80
N GLU A 126 11.59 -4.20 4.45
CA GLU A 126 11.13 -5.55 4.13
C GLU A 126 11.62 -6.01 2.74
N ASN A 127 11.74 -7.34 2.59
CA ASN A 127 11.98 -7.94 1.28
C ASN A 127 10.67 -7.93 0.45
N PRO A 128 10.67 -7.37 -0.78
CA PRO A 128 9.46 -7.31 -1.61
C PRO A 128 8.99 -8.67 -2.13
N ARG A 129 9.83 -9.71 -2.08
CA ARG A 129 9.59 -10.99 -2.75
C ARG A 129 8.63 -11.87 -1.96
N GLY A 130 7.61 -12.36 -2.65
CA GLY A 130 6.63 -13.26 -2.07
C GLY A 130 5.18 -12.86 -2.39
N LYS A 131 4.26 -13.47 -1.64
CA LYS A 131 2.82 -13.27 -1.82
C LYS A 131 2.35 -12.01 -1.10
N TRP A 132 1.79 -11.08 -1.87
CA TRP A 132 1.09 -9.90 -1.39
C TRP A 132 -0.42 -10.12 -1.42
N ILE A 133 -1.14 -9.49 -0.51
CA ILE A 133 -2.60 -9.56 -0.44
C ILE A 133 -3.16 -8.14 -0.29
N LEU A 134 -4.01 -7.73 -1.24
CA LEU A 134 -4.80 -6.52 -1.15
C LEU A 134 -6.23 -6.88 -0.78
N GLU A 135 -6.70 -6.40 0.35
CA GLU A 135 -8.07 -6.53 0.81
C GLU A 135 -8.81 -5.21 0.58
N ILE A 136 -9.96 -5.30 -0.09
CA ILE A 136 -10.87 -4.18 -0.34
C ILE A 136 -12.18 -4.53 0.33
N SER A 137 -12.65 -3.72 1.25
CA SER A 137 -13.95 -3.92 1.91
C SER A 137 -14.81 -2.67 1.82
N CYS A 138 -16.11 -2.86 1.60
CA CYS A 138 -17.10 -1.79 1.61
C CYS A 138 -18.08 -2.02 2.77
N ARG A 139 -18.15 -1.07 3.68
CA ARG A 139 -19.07 -1.15 4.82
C ARG A 139 -20.51 -1.04 4.36
N ASN A 140 -21.41 -1.84 4.97
CA ASN A 140 -22.86 -1.70 4.78
C ASN A 140 -23.43 -0.74 5.84
N ARG A 141 -23.86 0.46 5.45
CA ARG A 141 -24.47 1.46 6.36
C ARG A 141 -25.85 1.05 6.90
N ARG A 142 -26.52 0.07 6.25
CA ARG A 142 -27.88 -0.36 6.65
C ARG A 142 -27.85 -1.32 7.84
N LEU A 143 -26.69 -1.80 8.28
CA LEU A 143 -26.53 -2.73 9.40
C LEU A 143 -26.07 -2.01 10.70
N LYS A 144 -26.62 -0.82 10.96
CA LYS A 144 -26.50 -0.14 12.27
C LYS A 144 -27.74 -0.38 13.10
#